data_70b9289cfc98814aaaf605202b331df0
#
_entry.id   70b9289cfc98814aaaf605202b331df0
#
_cell.length_a   1.000
_cell.length_b   1.000
_cell.length_c   1.000
_cell.angle_alpha   90.00
_cell.angle_beta   90.00
_cell.angle_gamma   90.00
#
_symmetry.space_group_name_H-M   'P 1'
#
loop_
_entity.id
_entity.type
_entity.pdbx_description
1 polymer ?
#
loop_
_entity_poly.entity_id
_entity_poly.type
_entity_poly.pdbx_seq_one_letter_code
_entity_poly.pdbx_strand_id
1 'polypeptide(L)'
;MKKMILSAVMLVFAASGRAQEAGAASPTEHNEWLTTFEAVAVDADLDIKFVKVPDTEAPKLVYDTKGSYTSKFRAEVKDKTLRISERPDSRRPDRTEVTVYYNTLQSVSLSGAAAVFEGTVDAVQLDLTLGRKASLTAAFDVKDLRMELTGGSSATLTGKASYLTLFASTGTKS
;
A
#
# COMPACT_ATOMS: atom_id res chain seq x y z
N MET A 1 -14.74 -51.97 56.05
CA MET A 1 -13.62 -51.34 55.34
C MET A 1 -14.07 -51.06 53.92
N LYS A 2 -14.61 -49.86 53.66
CA LYS A 2 -15.08 -49.43 52.33
C LYS A 2 -14.06 -48.45 51.76
N LYS A 3 -13.41 -48.90 50.68
CA LYS A 3 -12.51 -48.03 49.87
C LYS A 3 -13.35 -47.18 48.95
N MET A 4 -13.40 -45.85 49.19
CA MET A 4 -13.95 -44.87 48.23
C MET A 4 -12.90 -44.58 47.16
N ILE A 5 -13.23 -44.86 45.93
CA ILE A 5 -12.45 -44.46 44.77
C ILE A 5 -13.03 -43.14 44.29
N LEU A 6 -12.25 -42.06 44.42
CA LEU A 6 -12.60 -40.73 43.92
C LEU A 6 -12.14 -40.64 42.49
N SER A 7 -13.09 -40.65 41.55
CA SER A 7 -12.83 -40.50 40.15
C SER A 7 -12.78 -38.97 39.84
N ALA A 8 -11.61 -38.46 39.55
CA ALA A 8 -11.44 -37.08 39.10
C ALA A 8 -11.76 -36.99 37.59
N VAL A 9 -12.88 -36.39 37.26
CA VAL A 9 -13.22 -36.02 35.87
C VAL A 9 -12.44 -34.79 35.51
N MET A 10 -11.43 -34.96 34.66
CA MET A 10 -10.65 -33.87 34.09
C MET A 10 -11.40 -33.30 32.88
N LEU A 11 -12.03 -32.13 33.08
CA LEU A 11 -12.71 -31.42 31.98
C LEU A 11 -11.65 -30.68 31.17
N VAL A 12 -11.31 -31.22 29.99
CA VAL A 12 -10.44 -30.54 29.04
C VAL A 12 -11.29 -29.51 28.28
N PHE A 13 -11.17 -28.23 28.64
CA PHE A 13 -11.65 -27.14 27.82
C PHE A 13 -10.72 -26.99 26.60
N ALA A 14 -11.12 -27.50 25.46
CA ALA A 14 -10.51 -27.13 24.19
C ALA A 14 -10.95 -25.69 23.85
N ALA A 15 -10.17 -24.72 24.26
CA ALA A 15 -10.28 -23.37 23.77
C ALA A 15 -9.78 -23.36 22.32
N SER A 16 -10.73 -23.39 21.36
CA SER A 16 -10.47 -23.11 19.94
C SER A 16 -10.18 -21.62 19.78
N GLY A 17 -9.04 -21.18 20.28
CA GLY A 17 -8.46 -19.89 19.93
C GLY A 17 -8.03 -19.97 18.48
N ARG A 18 -8.79 -19.33 17.58
CA ARG A 18 -8.25 -18.93 16.27
C ARG A 18 -7.13 -17.94 16.60
N ALA A 19 -5.92 -18.43 16.63
CA ALA A 19 -4.74 -17.58 16.54
C ALA A 19 -4.85 -16.89 15.17
N GLN A 20 -5.17 -15.61 15.22
CA GLN A 20 -4.96 -14.70 14.12
C GLN A 20 -3.44 -14.73 13.91
N GLU A 21 -2.97 -15.38 12.87
CA GLU A 21 -1.58 -15.32 12.48
C GLU A 21 -1.28 -13.85 12.15
N ALA A 22 -0.79 -13.12 13.13
CA ALA A 22 0.00 -11.94 12.89
C ALA A 22 1.18 -12.45 12.07
N GLY A 23 1.17 -12.19 10.75
CA GLY A 23 2.25 -12.59 9.88
C GLY A 23 3.55 -12.16 10.52
N ALA A 24 4.46 -13.10 10.76
CA ALA A 24 5.76 -12.80 11.32
C ALA A 24 6.44 -11.81 10.40
N ALA A 25 6.78 -10.63 10.93
CA ALA A 25 7.49 -9.61 10.17
C ALA A 25 8.77 -10.22 9.59
N SER A 26 9.03 -9.97 8.30
CA SER A 26 10.27 -10.38 7.67
C SER A 26 11.45 -9.71 8.39
N PRO A 27 12.58 -10.38 8.62
CA PRO A 27 13.74 -9.77 9.28
C PRO A 27 14.32 -8.57 8.52
N THR A 28 13.87 -8.35 7.28
CA THR A 28 14.27 -7.23 6.41
C THR A 28 13.20 -6.14 6.31
N GLU A 29 12.09 -6.28 7.04
CA GLU A 29 11.00 -5.32 7.07
C GLU A 29 11.34 -4.12 7.96
N HIS A 30 11.10 -2.94 7.45
CA HIS A 30 11.25 -1.67 8.15
C HIS A 30 9.88 -1.02 8.34
N ASN A 31 9.68 -0.39 9.48
CA ASN A 31 8.42 0.26 9.85
C ASN A 31 8.71 1.69 10.31
N GLU A 32 8.12 2.67 9.64
CA GLU A 32 8.33 4.10 9.90
C GLU A 32 6.98 4.81 10.10
N TRP A 33 6.85 5.52 11.22
CA TRP A 33 5.72 6.41 11.45
C TRP A 33 5.91 7.70 10.65
N LEU A 34 4.84 8.14 10.01
CA LEU A 34 4.86 9.32 9.16
C LEU A 34 4.06 10.46 9.78
N THR A 35 4.42 11.69 9.42
CA THR A 35 3.52 12.83 9.60
C THR A 35 2.37 12.76 8.58
N THR A 36 1.25 13.42 8.87
CA THR A 36 0.08 13.44 7.99
C THR A 36 0.43 13.95 6.60
N PHE A 37 -0.09 13.27 5.58
CA PHE A 37 0.06 13.64 4.18
C PHE A 37 -1.26 13.48 3.43
N GLU A 38 -1.41 14.18 2.33
CA GLU A 38 -2.59 14.19 1.46
C GLU A 38 -2.23 13.77 0.04
N ALA A 39 -0.94 13.72 -0.28
CA ALA A 39 -0.44 13.33 -1.59
C ALA A 39 0.68 12.29 -1.46
N VAL A 40 0.80 11.44 -2.49
CA VAL A 40 1.89 10.46 -2.61
C VAL A 40 2.55 10.60 -3.98
N ALA A 41 3.87 10.63 -4.00
CA ALA A 41 4.68 10.64 -5.21
C ALA A 41 5.70 9.51 -5.16
N VAL A 42 5.60 8.55 -6.06
CA VAL A 42 6.50 7.40 -6.17
C VAL A 42 7.28 7.49 -7.47
N ASP A 43 8.60 7.50 -7.36
CA ASP A 43 9.52 7.44 -8.50
C ASP A 43 10.51 6.28 -8.29
N ALA A 44 9.99 5.07 -8.48
CA ALA A 44 10.76 3.85 -8.28
C ALA A 44 10.06 2.65 -8.95
N ASP A 45 10.84 1.63 -9.26
CA ASP A 45 10.36 0.33 -9.73
C ASP A 45 10.13 -0.59 -8.53
N LEU A 46 8.94 -0.48 -7.90
CA LEU A 46 8.57 -1.20 -6.70
C LEU A 46 7.09 -1.62 -6.70
N ASP A 47 6.74 -2.52 -5.80
CA ASP A 47 5.38 -2.96 -5.57
C ASP A 47 4.82 -2.23 -4.34
N ILE A 48 3.73 -1.47 -4.52
CA ILE A 48 3.17 -0.65 -3.47
C ILE A 48 1.70 -0.97 -3.20
N LYS A 49 1.38 -1.11 -1.93
CA LYS A 49 0.04 -1.34 -1.43
C LYS A 49 -0.40 -0.14 -0.60
N PHE A 50 -1.59 0.37 -0.87
CA PHE A 50 -2.20 1.44 -0.10
C PHE A 50 -3.30 0.89 0.79
N VAL A 51 -3.25 1.19 2.08
CA VAL A 51 -4.22 0.75 3.09
C VAL A 51 -4.77 1.96 3.82
N LYS A 52 -6.08 2.17 3.74
CA LYS A 52 -6.73 3.27 4.47
C LYS A 52 -6.85 2.90 5.95
N VAL A 53 -6.45 3.83 6.81
CA VAL A 53 -6.62 3.71 8.26
C VAL A 53 -7.51 4.85 8.78
N PRO A 54 -8.17 4.67 9.93
CA PRO A 54 -8.96 5.72 10.56
C PRO A 54 -8.13 6.97 10.87
N ASP A 55 -8.76 8.15 10.91
CA ASP A 55 -8.10 9.41 11.24
C ASP A 55 -7.55 9.46 12.68
N THR A 56 -7.96 8.50 13.53
CA THR A 56 -7.44 8.32 14.89
C THR A 56 -6.10 7.58 14.92
N GLU A 57 -5.68 6.97 13.82
CA GLU A 57 -4.41 6.27 13.68
C GLU A 57 -3.41 7.13 12.92
N ALA A 58 -2.15 7.13 13.38
CA ALA A 58 -1.09 7.80 12.65
C ALA A 58 -0.76 7.04 11.35
N PRO A 59 -0.50 7.77 10.23
CA PRO A 59 -0.05 7.13 9.02
C PRO A 59 1.33 6.51 9.21
N LYS A 60 1.61 5.43 8.50
CA LYS A 60 2.88 4.72 8.56
C LYS A 60 3.28 4.12 7.22
N LEU A 61 4.56 3.87 7.09
CA LEU A 61 5.16 3.17 5.98
C LEU A 61 5.77 1.86 6.48
N VAL A 62 5.48 0.78 5.80
CA VAL A 62 6.17 -0.51 5.99
C VAL A 62 6.80 -0.90 4.68
N TYR A 63 8.11 -1.22 4.68
CA TYR A 63 8.79 -1.60 3.45
C TYR A 63 9.79 -2.71 3.68
N ASP A 64 9.92 -3.57 2.67
CA ASP A 64 10.89 -4.66 2.64
C ASP A 64 11.74 -4.57 1.37
N THR A 65 13.00 -4.21 1.54
CA THR A 65 13.98 -4.11 0.46
C THR A 65 14.65 -5.45 0.15
N LYS A 66 14.14 -6.55 0.71
CA LYS A 66 14.72 -7.90 0.64
C LYS A 66 16.20 -7.96 1.09
N GLY A 67 16.55 -7.07 2.05
CA GLY A 67 17.85 -7.04 2.70
C GLY A 67 19.02 -6.47 1.88
N SER A 68 18.82 -6.25 0.58
CA SER A 68 19.96 -5.96 -0.30
C SER A 68 20.19 -4.47 -0.59
N TYR A 69 19.20 -3.59 -0.42
CA TYR A 69 19.26 -2.22 -0.96
C TYR A 69 18.62 -1.14 -0.08
N THR A 70 18.54 -1.36 1.21
CA THR A 70 17.95 -0.39 2.17
C THR A 70 18.56 1.01 2.04
N SER A 71 19.84 1.12 1.74
CA SER A 71 20.53 2.41 1.56
C SER A 71 20.12 3.18 0.28
N LYS A 72 19.45 2.52 -0.65
CA LYS A 72 19.00 3.12 -1.93
C LYS A 72 17.55 3.56 -1.89
N PHE A 73 16.78 3.01 -0.97
CA PHE A 73 15.38 3.38 -0.71
C PHE A 73 15.32 4.65 0.14
N ARG A 74 14.42 5.55 -0.20
CA ARG A 74 14.14 6.77 0.56
C ARG A 74 12.66 7.04 0.57
N ALA A 75 12.15 7.37 1.75
CA ALA A 75 10.79 7.84 1.94
C ALA A 75 10.82 9.07 2.86
N GLU A 76 10.15 10.12 2.49
CA GLU A 76 10.04 11.33 3.31
C GLU A 76 8.70 12.02 3.08
N VAL A 77 8.15 12.64 4.12
CA VAL A 77 6.99 13.53 3.99
C VAL A 77 7.46 14.96 3.97
N LYS A 78 7.19 15.65 2.86
CA LYS A 78 7.48 17.06 2.68
C LYS A 78 6.29 17.76 2.03
N ASP A 79 5.90 18.91 2.55
CA ASP A 79 4.77 19.71 2.04
C ASP A 79 3.49 18.86 1.87
N LYS A 80 3.16 18.06 2.90
CA LYS A 80 2.04 17.10 2.90
C LYS A 80 2.09 16.05 1.79
N THR A 81 3.24 15.83 1.18
CA THR A 81 3.46 14.81 0.15
C THR A 81 4.43 13.77 0.64
N LEU A 82 4.01 12.51 0.69
CA LEU A 82 4.90 11.37 0.89
C LEU A 82 5.64 11.10 -0.42
N ARG A 83 6.95 11.29 -0.42
CA ARG A 83 7.83 11.03 -1.55
C ARG A 83 8.57 9.73 -1.33
N ILE A 84 8.42 8.79 -2.24
CA ILE A 84 9.10 7.50 -2.22
C ILE A 84 9.96 7.40 -3.47
N SER A 85 11.24 7.11 -3.28
CA SER A 85 12.17 6.92 -4.38
C SER A 85 13.15 5.78 -4.06
N GLU A 86 13.56 5.06 -5.08
CA GLU A 86 14.59 4.04 -4.97
C GLU A 86 15.53 4.14 -6.17
N ARG A 87 16.84 4.07 -5.91
CA ARG A 87 17.83 4.10 -6.97
C ARG A 87 17.78 2.78 -7.76
N PRO A 88 17.57 2.81 -9.09
CA PRO A 88 17.45 1.60 -9.88
C PRO A 88 18.72 0.75 -9.83
N ASP A 89 18.54 -0.57 -9.82
CA ASP A 89 19.60 -1.54 -9.91
C ASP A 89 19.20 -2.73 -10.78
N SER A 90 19.78 -2.82 -11.98
CA SER A 90 19.46 -3.87 -12.94
C SER A 90 19.91 -5.28 -12.54
N ARG A 91 20.73 -5.41 -11.47
CA ARG A 91 21.19 -6.70 -10.97
C ARG A 91 20.28 -7.28 -9.90
N ARG A 92 19.29 -6.52 -9.47
CA ARG A 92 18.39 -6.91 -8.41
C ARG A 92 17.30 -7.83 -8.96
N PRO A 93 17.14 -9.07 -8.45
CA PRO A 93 16.10 -9.99 -8.89
C PRO A 93 14.71 -9.63 -8.34
N ASP A 94 14.67 -9.02 -7.15
CA ASP A 94 13.42 -8.74 -6.41
C ASP A 94 13.11 -7.26 -6.38
N ARG A 95 11.82 -6.91 -6.33
CA ARG A 95 11.34 -5.54 -6.14
C ARG A 95 11.17 -5.24 -4.66
N THR A 96 11.32 -3.98 -4.28
CA THR A 96 10.94 -3.54 -2.95
C THR A 96 9.43 -3.60 -2.81
N GLU A 97 8.96 -4.20 -1.73
CA GLU A 97 7.56 -4.20 -1.35
C GLU A 97 7.32 -3.08 -0.34
N VAL A 98 6.28 -2.29 -0.60
CA VAL A 98 5.94 -1.14 0.24
C VAL A 98 4.46 -1.20 0.60
N THR A 99 4.13 -0.98 1.86
CA THR A 99 2.75 -0.74 2.30
C THR A 99 2.64 0.64 2.92
N VAL A 100 1.79 1.48 2.34
CA VAL A 100 1.49 2.83 2.82
C VAL A 100 0.15 2.82 3.52
N TYR A 101 0.16 3.10 4.81
CA TYR A 101 -1.05 3.31 5.60
C TYR A 101 -1.37 4.80 5.62
N TYR A 102 -2.57 5.17 5.15
CA TYR A 102 -2.94 6.57 4.97
C TYR A 102 -4.34 6.87 5.54
N ASN A 103 -4.57 8.11 5.94
CA ASN A 103 -5.89 8.58 6.38
C ASN A 103 -6.69 9.14 5.20
N THR A 104 -6.13 10.11 4.50
CA THR A 104 -6.78 10.81 3.38
C THR A 104 -5.80 10.94 2.23
N LEU A 105 -6.28 10.74 1.00
CA LEU A 105 -5.51 10.99 -0.23
C LEU A 105 -6.32 11.86 -1.18
N GLN A 106 -5.65 12.86 -1.74
CA GLN A 106 -6.16 13.77 -2.78
C GLN A 106 -5.38 13.61 -4.09
N SER A 107 -4.13 13.17 -4.00
CA SER A 107 -3.28 13.01 -5.18
C SER A 107 -2.34 11.81 -5.06
N VAL A 108 -2.21 11.04 -6.14
CA VAL A 108 -1.26 9.93 -6.25
C VAL A 108 -0.55 10.00 -7.60
N SER A 109 0.77 10.12 -7.54
CA SER A 109 1.65 10.12 -8.71
C SER A 109 2.56 8.90 -8.67
N LEU A 110 2.49 8.06 -9.69
CA LEU A 110 3.26 6.82 -9.81
C LEU A 110 4.12 6.84 -11.06
N SER A 111 5.40 6.56 -10.90
CA SER A 111 6.36 6.44 -11.99
C SER A 111 7.15 5.14 -11.80
N GLY A 112 6.87 4.12 -12.62
CA GLY A 112 7.51 2.81 -12.58
C GLY A 112 6.90 1.79 -11.59
N ALA A 113 6.13 2.22 -10.63
CA ALA A 113 5.57 1.37 -9.57
C ALA A 113 4.34 0.57 -10.02
N ALA A 114 4.17 -0.62 -9.44
CA ALA A 114 2.91 -1.36 -9.48
C ALA A 114 2.14 -1.13 -8.17
N ALA A 115 0.96 -0.52 -8.26
CA ALA A 115 0.20 -0.09 -7.10
C ALA A 115 -1.15 -0.80 -6.99
N VAL A 116 -1.53 -1.15 -5.75
CA VAL A 116 -2.83 -1.71 -5.42
C VAL A 116 -3.42 -0.98 -4.23
N PHE A 117 -4.65 -0.53 -4.32
CA PHE A 117 -5.41 -0.04 -3.17
C PHE A 117 -6.20 -1.17 -2.54
N GLU A 118 -6.03 -1.35 -1.24
CA GLU A 118 -6.84 -2.28 -0.46
C GLU A 118 -8.15 -1.59 -0.04
N GLY A 119 -9.27 -2.21 -0.42
CA GLY A 119 -10.60 -1.64 -0.18
C GLY A 119 -11.00 -0.56 -1.19
N THR A 120 -12.02 0.21 -0.82
CA THR A 120 -12.55 1.29 -1.65
C THR A 120 -11.98 2.63 -1.21
N VAL A 121 -11.46 3.41 -2.14
CA VAL A 121 -10.98 4.76 -1.89
C VAL A 121 -12.15 5.73 -1.94
N ASP A 122 -12.49 6.33 -0.79
CA ASP A 122 -13.49 7.38 -0.67
C ASP A 122 -12.81 8.74 -0.63
N ALA A 123 -13.17 9.62 -1.56
CA ALA A 123 -12.66 10.99 -1.58
C ALA A 123 -13.65 11.93 -2.29
N VAL A 124 -13.59 13.22 -1.96
CA VAL A 124 -14.33 14.24 -2.73
C VAL A 124 -13.63 14.47 -4.07
N GLN A 125 -12.31 14.56 -4.06
CA GLN A 125 -11.47 14.71 -5.24
C GLN A 125 -10.27 13.79 -5.15
N LEU A 126 -9.91 13.15 -6.27
CA LEU A 126 -8.72 12.32 -6.39
C LEU A 126 -8.04 12.56 -7.74
N ASP A 127 -6.79 13.00 -7.70
CA ASP A 127 -5.94 13.19 -8.86
C ASP A 127 -4.94 12.02 -8.97
N LEU A 128 -4.96 11.31 -10.09
CA LEU A 128 -4.07 10.19 -10.37
C LEU A 128 -3.19 10.49 -11.58
N THR A 129 -1.88 10.42 -11.40
CA THR A 129 -0.91 10.58 -12.48
C THR A 129 -0.05 9.32 -12.58
N LEU A 130 -0.09 8.62 -13.71
CA LEU A 130 0.68 7.42 -13.94
C LEU A 130 1.62 7.59 -15.13
N GLY A 131 2.90 7.28 -14.92
CA GLY A 131 3.94 7.37 -15.94
C GLY A 131 4.90 6.17 -15.91
N ARG A 132 5.78 6.09 -16.91
CA ARG A 132 6.88 5.11 -16.97
C ARG A 132 6.46 3.66 -16.66
N LYS A 133 5.43 3.15 -17.36
CA LYS A 133 4.91 1.79 -17.18
C LYS A 133 4.33 1.51 -15.78
N ALA A 134 3.99 2.54 -15.00
CA ALA A 134 3.29 2.35 -13.76
C ALA A 134 1.96 1.62 -13.99
N SER A 135 1.57 0.79 -13.04
CA SER A 135 0.27 0.13 -13.05
C SER A 135 -0.49 0.42 -11.77
N LEU A 136 -1.81 0.58 -11.87
CA LEU A 136 -2.67 0.85 -10.72
C LEU A 136 -3.90 -0.04 -10.78
N THR A 137 -4.21 -0.68 -9.65
CA THR A 137 -5.48 -1.38 -9.43
C THR A 137 -6.18 -0.80 -8.21
N ALA A 138 -7.41 -0.32 -8.38
CA ALA A 138 -8.16 0.28 -7.29
C ALA A 138 -9.66 0.24 -7.47
N ALA A 139 -10.40 0.25 -6.33
CA ALA A 139 -11.83 0.50 -6.28
C ALA A 139 -12.07 1.91 -5.72
N PHE A 140 -13.00 2.68 -6.31
CA PHE A 140 -13.29 4.07 -5.93
C PHE A 140 -14.77 4.33 -5.68
N ASP A 141 -15.02 5.22 -4.72
CA ASP A 141 -16.28 5.95 -4.57
C ASP A 141 -15.92 7.43 -4.39
N VAL A 142 -15.76 8.15 -5.50
CA VAL A 142 -15.28 9.54 -5.49
C VAL A 142 -16.22 10.45 -6.23
N LYS A 143 -16.25 11.72 -5.84
CA LYS A 143 -17.08 12.71 -6.53
C LYS A 143 -16.41 13.20 -7.81
N ASP A 144 -15.12 13.55 -7.75
CA ASP A 144 -14.34 14.03 -8.90
C ASP A 144 -13.05 13.21 -9.02
N LEU A 145 -12.92 12.46 -10.12
CA LEU A 145 -11.74 11.66 -10.45
C LEU A 145 -11.04 12.25 -11.67
N ARG A 146 -9.84 12.73 -11.48
CA ARG A 146 -8.96 13.15 -12.57
C ARG A 146 -7.83 12.14 -12.73
N MET A 147 -7.60 11.71 -13.96
CA MET A 147 -6.55 10.74 -14.27
C MET A 147 -5.72 11.16 -15.47
N GLU A 148 -4.41 11.03 -15.34
CA GLU A 148 -3.44 11.21 -16.42
C GLU A 148 -2.61 9.93 -16.56
N LEU A 149 -2.60 9.35 -17.77
CA LEU A 149 -1.85 8.15 -18.12
C LEU A 149 -0.83 8.48 -19.21
N THR A 150 0.45 8.23 -18.92
CA THR A 150 1.56 8.50 -19.85
C THR A 150 2.56 7.35 -19.85
N GLY A 151 3.45 7.31 -20.86
CA GLY A 151 4.62 6.42 -20.86
C GLY A 151 4.32 4.92 -20.77
N GLY A 152 3.20 4.46 -21.33
CA GLY A 152 2.81 3.05 -21.32
C GLY A 152 2.30 2.56 -19.97
N SER A 153 1.83 3.46 -19.11
CA SER A 153 1.15 3.12 -17.85
C SER A 153 -0.23 2.53 -18.07
N SER A 154 -0.76 1.83 -17.08
CA SER A 154 -2.06 1.19 -17.12
C SER A 154 -2.81 1.38 -15.80
N ALA A 155 -4.15 1.43 -15.86
CA ALA A 155 -4.99 1.49 -14.68
C ALA A 155 -6.19 0.56 -14.84
N THR A 156 -6.46 -0.23 -13.80
CA THR A 156 -7.67 -1.05 -13.67
C THR A 156 -8.50 -0.48 -12.53
N LEU A 157 -9.62 0.13 -12.90
CA LEU A 157 -10.45 0.87 -11.96
C LEU A 157 -11.84 0.28 -11.90
N THR A 158 -12.38 0.17 -10.70
CA THR A 158 -13.78 -0.23 -10.45
C THR A 158 -14.41 0.76 -9.49
N GLY A 159 -15.74 0.96 -9.58
CA GLY A 159 -16.46 1.81 -8.63
C GLY A 159 -17.27 2.92 -9.26
N LYS A 160 -17.38 4.04 -8.56
CA LYS A 160 -18.24 5.16 -8.93
C LYS A 160 -17.47 6.47 -8.90
N ALA A 161 -17.69 7.29 -9.93
CA ALA A 161 -17.27 8.69 -9.96
C ALA A 161 -18.44 9.53 -10.50
N SER A 162 -18.71 10.67 -9.86
CA SER A 162 -19.74 11.61 -10.40
C SER A 162 -19.19 12.36 -11.60
N TYR A 163 -17.90 12.70 -11.55
CA TYR A 163 -17.17 13.34 -12.64
C TYR A 163 -15.86 12.58 -12.87
N LEU A 164 -15.58 12.27 -14.14
CA LEU A 164 -14.34 11.61 -14.57
C LEU A 164 -13.69 12.43 -15.67
N THR A 165 -12.45 12.84 -15.42
CA THR A 165 -11.59 13.47 -16.42
C THR A 165 -10.40 12.57 -16.70
N LEU A 166 -10.28 12.08 -17.93
CA LEU A 166 -9.21 11.15 -18.33
C LEU A 166 -8.36 11.76 -19.44
N PHE A 167 -7.06 11.87 -19.21
CA PHE A 167 -6.04 12.19 -20.18
C PHE A 167 -5.14 10.97 -20.40
N ALA A 168 -5.04 10.48 -21.63
CA ALA A 168 -4.13 9.40 -21.99
C ALA A 168 -3.24 9.83 -23.14
N SER A 169 -1.93 9.74 -22.97
CA SER A 169 -0.93 10.02 -24.02
C SER A 169 -0.05 8.81 -24.20
N THR A 170 -0.09 8.25 -25.42
CA THR A 170 0.89 7.25 -25.86
C THR A 170 2.12 7.98 -26.35
N GLY A 171 3.27 7.79 -25.69
CA GLY A 171 4.53 8.34 -26.15
C GLY A 171 4.85 7.80 -27.54
N THR A 172 4.82 8.66 -28.55
CA THR A 172 5.36 8.36 -29.87
C THR A 172 6.88 8.17 -29.72
N LYS A 173 7.37 6.98 -30.04
CA LYS A 173 8.81 6.79 -30.30
C LYS A 173 9.14 7.53 -31.59
N SER A 174 9.87 8.62 -31.52
CA SER A 174 10.62 9.19 -32.60
C SER A 174 11.99 8.52 -32.70
#